data_d0d5e28616ace307d28f6497104da2a6
#
_entry.id   d0d5e28616ace307d28f6497104da2a6
#
_cell.length_a   1.000
_cell.length_b   1.000
_cell.length_c   1.000
_cell.angle_alpha   90.00
_cell.angle_beta   90.00
_cell.angle_gamma   90.00
#
_symmetry.space_group_name_H-M   'P 1'
#
loop_
_entity.id
_entity.type
_entity.pdbx_description
1 polymer ?
#
loop_
_entity_poly.entity_id
_entity_poly.type
_entity_poly.pdbx_seq_one_letter_code
_entity_poly.pdbx_strand_id
1 'polypeptide(L)'
;MIDLVEKAKKNTIIYAGYGYEGKTFDVTEKIKALYQINIRKLAADNSIAGDPFPGKTKALYILWSQDGTIHSAVVFEHDGKTITLPSGLNV
;
A
#
# COMPACT_ATOMS: atom_id res chain seq x y z
N MET A 1 9.07 -14.05 9.30
CA MET A 1 9.59 -13.67 7.97
C MET A 1 8.53 -13.89 6.90
N ILE A 2 8.40 -12.96 5.98
CA ILE A 2 7.46 -13.10 4.86
C ILE A 2 8.06 -14.06 3.82
N ASP A 3 7.29 -15.05 3.43
CA ASP A 3 7.68 -15.91 2.31
C ASP A 3 7.20 -15.27 1.01
N LEU A 4 8.06 -14.48 0.38
CA LEU A 4 7.72 -13.76 -0.83
C LEU A 4 7.45 -14.68 -2.02
N VAL A 5 8.06 -15.87 -2.04
CA VAL A 5 7.83 -16.84 -3.13
C VAL A 5 6.38 -17.31 -3.10
N GLU A 6 5.87 -17.67 -1.93
CA GLU A 6 4.48 -18.08 -1.78
C GLU A 6 3.52 -16.92 -2.03
N LYS A 7 3.85 -15.72 -1.53
CA LYS A 7 3.02 -14.54 -1.75
C LYS A 7 2.95 -14.16 -3.23
N ALA A 8 4.06 -14.26 -3.96
CA ALA A 8 4.09 -13.93 -5.39
C ALA A 8 3.11 -14.75 -6.21
N LYS A 9 2.82 -16.00 -5.79
CA LYS A 9 1.92 -16.89 -6.51
C LYS A 9 0.43 -16.56 -6.32
N LYS A 10 0.09 -15.64 -5.41
CA LYS A 10 -1.29 -15.46 -4.95
C LYS A 10 -2.01 -14.26 -5.56
N ASN A 11 -1.35 -13.42 -6.35
CA ASN A 11 -1.94 -12.19 -6.89
C ASN A 11 -2.68 -11.43 -5.79
N THR A 12 -1.95 -10.93 -4.82
CA THR A 12 -2.52 -10.30 -3.63
C THR A 12 -1.71 -9.09 -3.19
N ILE A 13 -2.32 -8.25 -2.36
CA ILE A 13 -1.60 -7.19 -1.66
C ILE A 13 -0.83 -7.84 -0.52
N ILE A 14 0.51 -7.69 -0.55
CA ILE A 14 1.39 -8.32 0.43
C ILE A 14 1.54 -7.43 1.67
N TYR A 15 1.80 -6.14 1.45
CA TYR A 15 2.04 -5.19 2.53
C TYR A 15 1.77 -3.78 2.05
N ALA A 16 1.26 -2.94 2.94
CA ALA A 16 1.15 -1.50 2.72
C ALA A 16 1.52 -0.77 3.99
N GLY A 17 2.33 0.28 3.85
CA GLY A 17 2.76 1.12 4.95
C GLY A 17 2.54 2.59 4.65
N TYR A 18 2.20 3.37 5.68
CA TYR A 18 2.04 4.82 5.57
C TYR A 18 2.79 5.49 6.71
N GLY A 19 3.80 6.28 6.39
CA GLY A 19 4.56 6.95 7.41
C GLY A 19 5.89 7.54 6.94
N TYR A 20 6.76 7.77 7.91
CA TYR A 20 8.09 8.34 7.72
C TYR A 20 9.06 7.62 8.66
N GLU A 21 10.08 7.00 8.10
CA GLU A 21 11.09 6.25 8.86
C GLU A 21 10.47 5.30 9.89
N GLY A 22 10.90 5.37 11.15
CA GLY A 22 10.44 4.48 12.20
C GLY A 22 9.02 4.73 12.69
N LYS A 23 8.33 5.74 12.17
CA LYS A 23 6.94 6.05 12.54
C LYS A 23 6.02 5.75 11.37
N THR A 24 5.77 4.47 11.13
CA THR A 24 5.00 4.00 9.99
C THR A 24 3.88 3.09 10.50
N PHE A 25 2.66 3.36 10.04
CA PHE A 25 1.53 2.49 10.30
C PHE A 25 1.46 1.39 9.25
N ASP A 26 1.20 0.16 9.69
CA ASP A 26 0.84 -0.92 8.77
C ASP A 26 -0.62 -0.70 8.37
N VAL A 27 -0.84 -0.39 7.10
CA VAL A 27 -2.18 -0.11 6.58
C VAL A 27 -2.62 -1.20 5.59
N THR A 28 -1.99 -2.37 5.63
CA THR A 28 -2.28 -3.47 4.70
C THR A 28 -3.76 -3.83 4.67
N GLU A 29 -4.37 -4.04 5.84
CA GLU A 29 -5.77 -4.42 5.90
C GLU A 29 -6.69 -3.29 5.44
N LYS A 30 -6.31 -2.04 5.71
CA LYS A 30 -7.06 -0.88 5.24
C LYS A 30 -7.04 -0.80 3.71
N ILE A 31 -5.89 -1.01 3.09
CA ILE A 31 -5.77 -0.98 1.63
C ILE A 31 -6.57 -2.14 1.01
N LYS A 32 -6.52 -3.32 1.63
CA LYS A 32 -7.33 -4.46 1.17
C LYS A 32 -8.82 -4.16 1.24
N ALA A 33 -9.26 -3.51 2.32
CA ALA A 33 -10.67 -3.15 2.47
C ALA A 33 -11.12 -2.16 1.40
N LEU A 34 -10.27 -1.17 1.08
CA LEU A 34 -10.54 -0.23 -0.01
C LEU A 34 -10.60 -0.94 -1.35
N TYR A 35 -9.70 -1.87 -1.58
CA TYR A 35 -9.68 -2.65 -2.81
C TYR A 35 -10.98 -3.45 -2.99
N GLN A 36 -11.51 -4.01 -1.90
CA GLN A 36 -12.75 -4.80 -1.94
C GLN A 36 -13.96 -3.98 -2.38
N ILE A 37 -13.93 -2.66 -2.19
CA ILE A 37 -15.01 -1.78 -2.65
C ILE A 37 -14.62 -1.00 -3.92
N ASN A 38 -13.70 -1.56 -4.70
CA ASN A 38 -13.25 -1.03 -5.99
C ASN A 38 -12.45 0.26 -5.92
N ILE A 39 -11.85 0.59 -4.79
CA ILE A 39 -10.96 1.73 -4.68
C ILE A 39 -9.53 1.22 -4.89
N ARG A 40 -9.01 1.42 -6.10
CA ARG A 40 -7.67 0.98 -6.50
C ARG A 40 -6.67 2.12 -6.66
N LYS A 41 -7.13 3.35 -6.71
CA LYS A 41 -6.30 4.54 -6.88
C LYS A 41 -6.10 5.18 -5.51
N LEU A 42 -4.85 5.22 -5.05
CA LEU A 42 -4.53 5.53 -3.66
C LEU A 42 -3.50 6.65 -3.59
N ALA A 43 -3.75 7.64 -2.74
CA ALA A 43 -2.83 8.73 -2.46
C ALA A 43 -2.26 8.60 -1.05
N ALA A 44 -1.09 9.19 -0.82
CA ALA A 44 -0.55 9.33 0.52
C ALA A 44 -1.32 10.43 1.26
N ASP A 45 -2.13 10.04 2.23
CA ASP A 45 -3.04 10.96 2.91
C ASP A 45 -3.33 10.46 4.31
N ASN A 46 -3.40 11.38 5.27
CA ASN A 46 -3.71 11.05 6.66
C ASN A 46 -5.10 10.42 6.84
N SER A 47 -5.98 10.55 5.85
CA SER A 47 -7.29 9.90 5.88
C SER A 47 -7.21 8.37 5.86
N ILE A 48 -6.08 7.79 5.47
CA ILE A 48 -5.92 6.33 5.43
C ILE A 48 -5.95 5.74 6.83
N ALA A 49 -5.16 6.30 7.76
CA ALA A 49 -5.04 5.75 9.11
C ALA A 49 -4.62 6.78 10.15
N GLY A 50 -4.79 8.08 9.87
CA GLY A 50 -4.34 9.16 10.74
C GLY A 50 -2.92 9.60 10.40
N ASP A 51 -2.33 10.41 11.26
CA ASP A 51 -1.01 11.00 11.03
C ASP A 51 0.03 10.32 11.93
N PRO A 52 0.85 9.39 11.40
CA PRO A 52 1.85 8.70 12.22
C PRO A 52 3.02 9.58 12.62
N PHE A 53 3.25 10.71 11.92
CA PHE A 53 4.37 11.59 12.24
C PHE A 53 4.04 13.04 11.87
N PRO A 54 3.34 13.78 12.75
CA PRO A 54 3.00 15.18 12.48
C PRO A 54 4.22 16.02 12.15
N GLY A 55 4.10 16.89 11.14
CA GLY A 55 5.17 17.78 10.72
C GLY A 55 6.15 17.18 9.74
N LYS A 56 6.01 15.90 9.38
CA LYS A 56 6.83 15.26 8.37
C LYS A 56 5.98 14.82 7.18
N THR A 57 6.55 14.92 5.99
CA THR A 57 5.91 14.43 4.77
C THR A 57 5.99 12.90 4.76
N LYS A 58 4.84 12.24 4.87
CA LYS A 58 4.76 10.79 4.91
C LYS A 58 4.68 10.22 3.50
N ALA A 59 5.00 8.94 3.39
CA ALA A 59 4.90 8.17 2.15
C ALA A 59 3.93 7.02 2.33
N LEU A 60 3.17 6.72 1.28
CA LEU A 60 2.42 5.47 1.16
C LEU A 60 3.19 4.56 0.23
N TYR A 61 3.46 3.34 0.66
CA TYR A 61 4.10 2.34 -0.19
C TYR A 61 3.35 1.03 -0.09
N ILE A 62 3.25 0.35 -1.22
CA ILE A 62 2.47 -0.87 -1.33
C ILE A 62 3.31 -1.90 -2.08
N LEU A 63 3.33 -3.13 -1.56
CA LEU A 63 3.86 -4.31 -2.25
C LEU A 63 2.70 -5.20 -2.60
N TRP A 64 2.67 -5.67 -3.85
CA TRP A 64 1.68 -6.66 -4.27
C TRP A 64 2.32 -7.67 -5.19
N SER A 65 1.67 -8.82 -5.34
CA SER A 65 2.08 -9.85 -6.28
C SER A 65 1.13 -9.87 -7.46
N GLN A 66 1.69 -10.06 -8.64
CA GLN A 66 0.94 -10.13 -9.89
C GLN A 66 1.69 -11.06 -10.85
N ASP A 67 1.02 -12.13 -11.28
CA ASP A 67 1.57 -13.08 -12.25
C ASP A 67 2.94 -13.63 -11.84
N GLY A 68 3.10 -13.94 -10.56
CA GLY A 68 4.34 -14.51 -10.03
C GLY A 68 5.45 -13.50 -9.75
N THR A 69 5.18 -12.21 -9.91
CA THR A 69 6.17 -11.15 -9.73
C THR A 69 5.76 -10.25 -8.58
N ILE A 70 6.74 -9.80 -7.80
CA ILE A 70 6.51 -8.81 -6.73
C ILE A 70 6.67 -7.41 -7.33
N HIS A 71 5.66 -6.59 -7.13
CA HIS A 71 5.64 -5.20 -7.55
C HIS A 71 5.61 -4.30 -6.33
N SER A 72 6.17 -3.10 -6.46
CA SER A 72 6.12 -2.09 -5.41
C SER A 72 5.91 -0.71 -6.01
N ALA A 73 5.29 0.16 -5.25
CA ALA A 73 5.11 1.55 -5.62
C ALA A 73 5.12 2.42 -4.36
N VAL A 74 5.54 3.67 -4.52
CA VAL A 74 5.57 4.64 -3.44
C VAL A 74 5.09 5.99 -3.94
N VAL A 75 4.28 6.68 -3.13
CA VAL A 75 3.88 8.07 -3.36
C VAL A 75 4.02 8.85 -2.07
N PHE A 76 4.29 10.14 -2.19
CA PHE A 76 4.48 11.02 -1.05
C PHE A 76 3.29 11.95 -0.87
N GLU A 77 3.06 12.40 0.36
CA GLU A 77 2.07 13.44 0.63
C GLU A 77 2.38 14.69 -0.21
N HIS A 78 1.32 15.37 -0.63
CA HIS A 78 1.39 16.70 -1.27
C HIS A 78 2.08 16.73 -2.65
N ASP A 79 2.40 15.60 -3.24
CA ASP A 79 3.00 15.59 -4.58
C ASP A 79 1.99 15.41 -5.71
N GLY A 80 0.72 15.20 -5.38
CA GLY A 80 -0.36 15.05 -6.37
C GLY A 80 -0.35 13.73 -7.11
N LYS A 81 0.48 12.77 -6.71
CA LYS A 81 0.60 11.47 -7.37
C LYS A 81 -0.19 10.40 -6.63
N THR A 82 -0.50 9.33 -7.32
CA THR A 82 -1.26 8.21 -6.76
C THR A 82 -0.62 6.89 -7.18
N ILE A 83 -0.92 5.83 -6.39
CA ILE A 83 -0.65 4.45 -6.78
C ILE A 83 -1.97 3.88 -7.31
N THR A 84 -1.93 3.29 -8.51
CA THR A 84 -3.09 2.58 -9.05
C THR A 84 -2.78 1.09 -9.05
N LEU A 85 -3.53 0.33 -8.25
CA LEU A 85 -3.37 -1.11 -8.17
C LEU A 85 -4.05 -1.78 -9.38
N PRO A 86 -3.52 -2.91 -9.87
CA PRO A 86 -4.16 -3.63 -10.97
C PRO A 86 -5.48 -4.25 -10.53
N SER A 87 -6.33 -4.55 -11.49
CA SER A 87 -7.53 -5.36 -11.22
C SER A 87 -7.15 -6.83 -11.04
N GLY A 88 -8.02 -7.61 -10.39
CA GLY A 88 -7.85 -9.06 -10.30
C GLY A 88 -7.01 -9.54 -9.13
N LEU A 89 -6.67 -8.67 -8.16
CA LEU A 89 -6.00 -9.12 -6.95
C LEU A 89 -7.00 -9.81 -6.02
N ASN A 90 -6.55 -10.84 -5.34
CA ASN A 90 -7.34 -11.58 -4.34
C ASN A 90 -7.12 -10.97 -2.96
N VAL A 91 -8.12 -10.33 -2.42
CA VAL A 91 -8.02 -9.67 -1.11
C VAL A 91 -9.17 -10.05 -0.18
#